data_d6fc7f2e2cb369abdfd5001e66fec94d
#
_entry.id   d6fc7f2e2cb369abdfd5001e66fec94d
#
_cell.length_a   1.000
_cell.length_b   1.000
_cell.length_c   1.000
_cell.angle_alpha   90.00
_cell.angle_beta   90.00
_cell.angle_gamma   90.00
#
_symmetry.space_group_name_H-M   'P 1'
#
loop_
_entity.id
_entity.type
_entity.pdbx_description
1 polymer ?
#
loop_
_entity_poly.entity_id
_entity_poly.type
_entity_poly.pdbx_seq_one_letter_code
_entity_poly.pdbx_strand_id
1 'polypeptide(L)'
;KEATWSKTQAESEHWISNYQAVTDLFWKDLFLNPLLKESSVLEHKLTQKALPYAPSDLFVPILFRIYPHAEMQQELGNSMIDFSFRNITVETLQNSCILHESLVTLQHFEYLLILGNIHLEDVEKPLTTCLNTLFQNISRFLKCEISCCVSKEIPMLQLSDSLTSLRQMREDNLSQTNTPLLLNNYVPQKVRYVPPSLDIIQTFLEQKNAEAALKNLKGYLNQLTVKKQINKEILLHLRLDVEQVVFSFLLKNGIEAHTLFGTQEAEHLIARSIESGAYMEQYLTYLITKALDYNRFIHEEHSVIDFILEYIHQHYAEDITRTDLSDLVYLNPDYMARLFKKQTGKSIVNYITDYRIQKAKELLNSPDIPIGTVASKVGYGNYSYFSKLFKDITGLTPNEYRKKILQ
;
A
#
# COMPACT_ATOMS: atom_id res chain seq x y z
N LYS A 1 -34.15 16.14 43.60
CA LYS A 1 -33.14 17.14 43.22
C LYS A 1 -31.90 16.52 42.51
N GLU A 2 -31.43 15.35 42.97
CA GLU A 2 -30.30 14.65 42.29
C GLU A 2 -30.67 14.12 40.90
N ALA A 3 -31.88 13.55 40.71
CA ALA A 3 -32.30 13.03 39.41
C ALA A 3 -32.58 14.14 38.38
N THR A 4 -32.94 15.34 38.78
CA THR A 4 -33.11 16.51 37.88
C THR A 4 -31.72 17.07 37.47
N TRP A 5 -30.75 17.06 38.38
CA TRP A 5 -29.39 17.51 38.11
C TRP A 5 -28.67 16.57 37.12
N SER A 6 -28.79 15.25 37.28
CA SER A 6 -28.20 14.27 36.37
C SER A 6 -28.79 14.33 34.96
N LYS A 7 -30.12 14.61 34.85
CA LYS A 7 -30.78 14.73 33.58
C LYS A 7 -30.36 16.01 32.83
N THR A 8 -30.22 17.13 33.52
CA THR A 8 -29.77 18.41 32.96
C THR A 8 -28.30 18.32 32.53
N GLN A 9 -27.46 17.58 33.27
CA GLN A 9 -26.08 17.35 32.93
C GLN A 9 -25.94 16.46 31.69
N ALA A 10 -26.72 15.37 31.61
CA ALA A 10 -26.75 14.48 30.45
C ALA A 10 -27.29 15.19 29.17
N GLU A 11 -28.32 16.05 29.31
CA GLU A 11 -28.84 16.87 28.22
C GLU A 11 -27.81 17.91 27.75
N SER A 12 -27.05 18.50 28.67
CA SER A 12 -25.97 19.44 28.37
C SER A 12 -24.79 18.73 27.66
N GLU A 13 -24.36 17.57 28.14
CA GLU A 13 -23.30 16.78 27.51
C GLU A 13 -23.72 16.30 26.11
N HIS A 14 -24.97 15.88 25.92
CA HIS A 14 -25.49 15.50 24.62
C HIS A 14 -25.57 16.68 23.64
N TRP A 15 -25.96 17.86 24.12
CA TRP A 15 -25.98 19.07 23.29
C TRP A 15 -24.57 19.50 22.90
N ILE A 16 -23.60 19.48 23.83
CA ILE A 16 -22.19 19.79 23.58
C ILE A 16 -21.61 18.81 22.55
N SER A 17 -21.87 17.52 22.70
CA SER A 17 -21.40 16.49 21.77
C SER A 17 -21.98 16.68 20.35
N ASN A 18 -23.28 16.99 20.25
CA ASN A 18 -23.92 17.27 18.96
C ASN A 18 -23.37 18.56 18.33
N TYR A 19 -23.15 19.60 19.12
CA TYR A 19 -22.59 20.86 18.64
C TYR A 19 -21.16 20.65 18.11
N GLN A 20 -20.32 19.92 18.84
CA GLN A 20 -18.96 19.59 18.39
C GLN A 20 -18.96 18.81 17.08
N ALA A 21 -19.84 17.81 16.95
CA ALA A 21 -19.96 17.02 15.71
C ALA A 21 -20.39 17.87 14.52
N VAL A 22 -21.34 18.81 14.72
CA VAL A 22 -21.77 19.76 13.67
C VAL A 22 -20.61 20.69 13.28
N THR A 23 -19.85 21.16 14.26
CA THR A 23 -18.71 22.04 14.07
C THR A 23 -17.59 21.32 13.33
N ASP A 24 -17.20 20.11 13.74
CA ASP A 24 -16.19 19.31 13.06
C ASP A 24 -16.58 19.02 11.61
N LEU A 25 -17.84 18.70 11.36
CA LEU A 25 -18.34 18.48 9.99
C LEU A 25 -18.32 19.76 9.14
N PHE A 26 -18.66 20.91 9.74
CA PHE A 26 -18.58 22.20 9.06
C PHE A 26 -17.13 22.53 8.67
N TRP A 27 -16.18 22.39 9.59
CA TRP A 27 -14.79 22.64 9.33
C TRP A 27 -14.23 21.71 8.25
N LYS A 28 -14.56 20.41 8.32
CA LYS A 28 -14.17 19.46 7.27
C LYS A 28 -14.69 19.86 5.89
N ASP A 29 -15.96 20.26 5.81
CA ASP A 29 -16.58 20.68 4.56
C ASP A 29 -15.96 21.99 4.04
N LEU A 30 -15.64 22.95 4.90
CA LEU A 30 -14.98 24.22 4.53
C LEU A 30 -13.64 24.01 3.80
N PHE A 31 -12.87 23.01 4.24
CA PHE A 31 -11.58 22.72 3.62
C PHE A 31 -11.67 21.87 2.35
N LEU A 32 -12.71 21.06 2.22
CA LEU A 32 -12.85 20.10 1.12
C LEU A 32 -13.81 20.53 0.02
N ASN A 33 -14.70 21.49 0.30
CA ASN A 33 -15.73 21.93 -0.63
C ASN A 33 -15.38 23.29 -1.27
N PRO A 34 -15.04 23.32 -2.57
CA PRO A 34 -14.67 24.56 -3.26
C PRO A 34 -15.78 25.62 -3.29
N LEU A 35 -17.05 25.24 -3.15
CA LEU A 35 -18.18 26.18 -3.21
C LEU A 35 -18.22 27.11 -1.99
N LEU A 36 -17.60 26.73 -0.88
CA LEU A 36 -17.56 27.56 0.34
C LEU A 36 -16.50 28.69 0.28
N LYS A 37 -15.84 28.89 -0.84
CA LYS A 37 -14.98 30.05 -1.10
C LYS A 37 -15.77 31.33 -1.42
N GLU A 38 -17.07 31.21 -1.75
CA GLU A 38 -17.91 32.35 -1.98
C GLU A 38 -18.50 32.87 -0.67
N SER A 39 -18.29 34.16 -0.37
CA SER A 39 -18.73 34.77 0.89
C SER A 39 -20.21 34.56 1.18
N SER A 40 -21.06 34.74 0.18
CA SER A 40 -22.52 34.57 0.31
C SER A 40 -22.91 33.13 0.66
N VAL A 41 -22.26 32.14 0.08
CA VAL A 41 -22.50 30.71 0.36
C VAL A 41 -22.03 30.35 1.77
N LEU A 42 -20.87 30.86 2.17
CA LEU A 42 -20.31 30.65 3.50
C LEU A 42 -21.19 31.28 4.57
N GLU A 43 -21.59 32.55 4.41
CA GLU A 43 -22.49 33.27 5.34
C GLU A 43 -23.81 32.55 5.53
N HIS A 44 -24.41 32.10 4.42
CA HIS A 44 -25.65 31.34 4.48
C HIS A 44 -25.49 30.03 5.29
N LYS A 45 -24.37 29.34 5.09
CA LYS A 45 -24.09 28.06 5.79
C LYS A 45 -23.78 28.28 7.27
N LEU A 46 -23.08 29.35 7.62
CA LEU A 46 -22.82 29.75 9.02
C LEU A 46 -24.12 30.03 9.74
N THR A 47 -25.02 30.81 9.11
CA THR A 47 -26.33 31.12 9.65
C THR A 47 -27.22 29.88 9.79
N GLN A 48 -27.25 29.01 8.77
CA GLN A 48 -28.02 27.77 8.79
C GLN A 48 -27.61 26.82 9.93
N LYS A 49 -26.29 26.78 10.25
CA LYS A 49 -25.76 25.93 11.30
C LYS A 49 -25.65 26.62 12.67
N ALA A 50 -26.10 27.87 12.76
CA ALA A 50 -26.00 28.72 13.96
C ALA A 50 -24.56 28.76 14.54
N LEU A 51 -23.56 28.87 13.67
CA LEU A 51 -22.15 28.95 14.07
C LEU A 51 -21.76 30.40 14.31
N PRO A 52 -21.00 30.72 15.39
CA PRO A 52 -20.72 32.10 15.81
C PRO A 52 -19.47 32.67 15.08
N TYR A 53 -19.34 32.43 13.78
CA TYR A 53 -18.19 32.90 12.99
C TYR A 53 -18.62 33.87 11.91
N ALA A 54 -17.69 34.76 11.55
CA ALA A 54 -17.79 35.64 10.38
C ALA A 54 -16.75 35.23 9.32
N PRO A 55 -17.00 35.43 8.02
CA PRO A 55 -16.05 35.15 6.95
C PRO A 55 -14.71 35.88 7.08
N SER A 56 -14.70 37.01 7.79
CA SER A 56 -13.50 37.81 8.09
C SER A 56 -12.69 37.33 9.30
N ASP A 57 -13.26 36.44 10.13
CA ASP A 57 -12.57 35.97 11.33
C ASP A 57 -11.29 35.24 10.96
N LEU A 58 -10.27 35.47 11.78
CA LEU A 58 -8.91 34.94 11.55
C LEU A 58 -8.71 33.62 12.27
N PHE A 59 -8.12 32.67 11.55
CA PHE A 59 -7.81 31.34 12.05
C PHE A 59 -6.37 30.95 11.69
N VAL A 60 -5.80 30.07 12.51
CA VAL A 60 -4.51 29.42 12.24
C VAL A 60 -4.72 27.93 12.08
N PRO A 61 -4.81 27.41 10.85
CA PRO A 61 -4.84 25.98 10.60
C PRO A 61 -3.45 25.37 10.77
N ILE A 62 -3.43 24.19 11.43
CA ILE A 62 -2.23 23.38 11.64
C ILE A 62 -2.48 22.00 11.07
N LEU A 63 -1.71 21.61 10.07
CA LEU A 63 -1.81 20.29 9.44
C LEU A 63 -0.85 19.31 10.11
N PHE A 64 -1.37 18.21 10.59
CA PHE A 64 -0.60 17.07 11.09
C PHE A 64 -0.68 15.89 10.14
N ARG A 65 0.44 15.18 9.98
CA ARG A 65 0.50 13.86 9.39
C ARG A 65 1.34 12.97 10.28
N ILE A 66 0.79 11.84 10.73
CA ILE A 66 1.55 10.84 11.49
C ILE A 66 1.94 9.68 10.58
N TYR A 67 3.09 9.05 10.89
CA TYR A 67 3.69 7.97 10.12
C TYR A 67 3.85 6.74 11.02
N PRO A 68 2.75 5.96 11.26
CA PRO A 68 2.82 4.81 12.13
C PRO A 68 3.63 3.68 11.48
N HIS A 69 4.46 3.00 12.29
CA HIS A 69 5.15 1.79 11.88
C HIS A 69 4.17 0.64 11.61
N ALA A 70 4.55 -0.28 10.70
CA ALA A 70 3.69 -1.40 10.31
C ALA A 70 3.25 -2.26 11.49
N GLU A 71 4.14 -2.51 12.46
CA GLU A 71 3.84 -3.27 13.68
C GLU A 71 2.69 -2.62 14.48
N MET A 72 2.75 -1.30 14.68
CA MET A 72 1.73 -0.55 15.38
C MET A 72 0.38 -0.58 14.65
N GLN A 73 0.40 -0.53 13.31
CA GLN A 73 -0.82 -0.63 12.51
C GLN A 73 -1.45 -2.02 12.60
N GLN A 74 -0.63 -3.08 12.67
CA GLN A 74 -1.13 -4.44 12.85
C GLN A 74 -1.70 -4.68 14.27
N GLU A 75 -1.06 -4.12 15.29
CA GLU A 75 -1.50 -4.28 16.69
C GLU A 75 -2.78 -3.51 17.00
N LEU A 76 -2.87 -2.25 16.61
CA LEU A 76 -3.98 -1.37 17.01
C LEU A 76 -5.03 -1.14 15.91
N GLY A 77 -4.65 -1.25 14.64
CA GLY A 77 -5.48 -0.85 13.51
C GLY A 77 -5.58 0.67 13.35
N ASN A 78 -5.91 1.11 12.12
CA ASN A 78 -5.90 2.52 11.75
C ASN A 78 -6.86 3.38 12.60
N SER A 79 -8.07 2.88 12.85
CA SER A 79 -9.10 3.63 13.59
C SER A 79 -8.70 3.88 15.05
N MET A 80 -8.02 2.93 15.69
CA MET A 80 -7.56 3.11 17.08
C MET A 80 -6.39 4.09 17.15
N ILE A 81 -5.51 4.07 16.15
CA ILE A 81 -4.42 5.04 16.05
C ILE A 81 -4.99 6.46 15.87
N ASP A 82 -5.97 6.63 14.96
CA ASP A 82 -6.67 7.91 14.76
C ASP A 82 -7.33 8.42 16.06
N PHE A 83 -8.03 7.54 16.76
CA PHE A 83 -8.67 7.85 18.03
C PHE A 83 -7.64 8.27 19.10
N SER A 84 -6.57 7.51 19.25
CA SER A 84 -5.50 7.80 20.20
C SER A 84 -4.79 9.11 19.91
N PHE A 85 -4.49 9.39 18.63
CA PHE A 85 -3.90 10.67 18.22
C PHE A 85 -4.79 11.85 18.62
N ARG A 86 -6.09 11.77 18.33
CA ARG A 86 -7.04 12.84 18.68
C ARG A 86 -7.07 13.09 20.19
N ASN A 87 -7.17 12.04 21.00
CA ASN A 87 -7.21 12.16 22.45
C ASN A 87 -5.92 12.76 23.02
N ILE A 88 -4.76 12.28 22.61
CA ILE A 88 -3.46 12.82 23.04
C ILE A 88 -3.34 14.29 22.65
N THR A 89 -3.80 14.66 21.43
CA THR A 89 -3.72 16.03 20.96
C THR A 89 -4.62 16.95 21.80
N VAL A 90 -5.88 16.59 22.01
CA VAL A 90 -6.84 17.38 22.77
C VAL A 90 -6.37 17.54 24.22
N GLU A 91 -5.93 16.46 24.86
CA GLU A 91 -5.41 16.49 26.23
C GLU A 91 -4.16 17.40 26.35
N THR A 92 -3.24 17.31 25.38
CA THR A 92 -2.02 18.15 25.36
C THR A 92 -2.35 19.64 25.19
N LEU A 93 -3.34 19.98 24.35
CA LEU A 93 -3.81 21.35 24.15
C LEU A 93 -4.45 21.90 25.44
N GLN A 94 -5.34 21.12 26.07
CA GLN A 94 -6.00 21.49 27.32
C GLN A 94 -4.99 21.75 28.45
N ASN A 95 -4.01 20.84 28.61
CA ASN A 95 -2.95 20.99 29.61
C ASN A 95 -2.05 22.21 29.37
N SER A 96 -1.95 22.67 28.11
CA SER A 96 -1.20 23.85 27.71
C SER A 96 -2.05 25.12 27.68
N CYS A 97 -3.33 25.06 28.07
CA CYS A 97 -4.29 26.16 28.01
C CYS A 97 -4.43 26.78 26.59
N ILE A 98 -4.23 26.00 25.54
CA ILE A 98 -4.43 26.43 24.16
C ILE A 98 -5.85 26.08 23.72
N LEU A 99 -6.66 27.09 23.45
CA LEU A 99 -8.01 26.91 22.92
C LEU A 99 -7.96 26.58 21.44
N HIS A 100 -8.84 25.70 21.01
CA HIS A 100 -9.00 25.32 19.61
C HIS A 100 -10.48 25.20 19.25
N GLU A 101 -10.78 25.48 17.98
CA GLU A 101 -12.14 25.43 17.46
C GLU A 101 -12.51 23.98 17.10
N SER A 102 -11.61 23.27 16.46
CA SER A 102 -11.84 21.91 16.02
C SER A 102 -10.53 21.17 15.72
N LEU A 103 -10.57 19.82 15.85
CA LEU A 103 -9.54 18.91 15.35
C LEU A 103 -10.19 17.94 14.38
N VAL A 104 -10.07 18.21 13.08
CA VAL A 104 -10.73 17.47 12.00
C VAL A 104 -9.85 16.36 11.48
N THR A 105 -10.38 15.16 11.31
CA THR A 105 -9.72 14.08 10.56
C THR A 105 -10.06 14.23 9.07
N LEU A 106 -9.07 14.55 8.24
CA LEU A 106 -9.22 14.68 6.78
C LEU A 106 -9.24 13.31 6.11
N GLN A 107 -8.30 12.48 6.49
CA GLN A 107 -8.17 11.05 6.14
C GLN A 107 -7.38 10.34 7.23
N HIS A 108 -7.25 9.01 7.17
CA HIS A 108 -6.42 8.29 8.13
C HIS A 108 -5.02 8.90 8.21
N PHE A 109 -4.60 9.20 9.46
CA PHE A 109 -3.28 9.76 9.79
C PHE A 109 -3.04 11.20 9.32
N GLU A 110 -4.05 11.89 8.78
CA GLU A 110 -3.97 13.31 8.41
C GLU A 110 -5.06 14.11 9.14
N TYR A 111 -4.62 15.09 9.93
CA TYR A 111 -5.51 15.86 10.80
C TYR A 111 -5.26 17.34 10.62
N LEU A 112 -6.31 18.12 10.81
CA LEU A 112 -6.28 19.56 10.76
C LEU A 112 -6.79 20.12 12.08
N LEU A 113 -5.91 20.78 12.83
CA LEU A 113 -6.24 21.54 14.02
C LEU A 113 -6.49 22.99 13.62
N ILE A 114 -7.57 23.57 14.13
CA ILE A 114 -7.98 24.95 13.83
C ILE A 114 -7.96 25.74 15.12
N LEU A 115 -7.08 26.72 15.18
CA LEU A 115 -7.02 27.69 16.26
C LEU A 115 -7.74 28.96 15.81
N GLY A 116 -8.64 29.47 16.62
CA GLY A 116 -9.44 30.66 16.33
C GLY A 116 -9.12 31.82 17.25
N ASN A 117 -9.30 33.00 16.75
CA ASN A 117 -9.26 34.28 17.50
C ASN A 117 -7.95 34.49 18.30
N ILE A 118 -6.84 34.07 17.73
CA ILE A 118 -5.51 34.22 18.31
C ILE A 118 -4.60 35.02 17.38
N HIS A 119 -3.74 35.86 17.94
CA HIS A 119 -2.61 36.40 17.20
C HIS A 119 -1.41 35.45 17.35
N LEU A 120 -0.91 34.93 16.23
CA LEU A 120 0.16 33.94 16.24
C LEU A 120 1.43 34.45 16.94
N GLU A 121 1.74 35.72 16.81
CA GLU A 121 2.88 36.35 17.47
C GLU A 121 2.81 36.25 19.00
N ASP A 122 1.61 36.34 19.59
CA ASP A 122 1.40 36.30 21.05
C ASP A 122 1.48 34.83 21.57
N VAL A 123 1.12 33.87 20.74
CA VAL A 123 1.01 32.44 21.14
C VAL A 123 2.14 31.57 20.56
N GLU A 124 3.04 32.07 19.76
CA GLU A 124 4.07 31.29 19.07
C GLU A 124 4.91 30.44 20.03
N LYS A 125 5.39 31.04 21.13
CA LYS A 125 6.20 30.36 22.14
C LYS A 125 5.37 29.29 22.90
N PRO A 126 4.20 29.63 23.48
CA PRO A 126 3.33 28.65 24.12
C PRO A 126 2.93 27.53 23.16
N LEU A 127 2.57 27.84 21.90
CA LEU A 127 2.20 26.87 20.88
C LEU A 127 3.37 25.93 20.54
N THR A 128 4.56 26.49 20.33
CA THR A 128 5.76 25.68 20.07
C THR A 128 6.07 24.73 21.23
N THR A 129 5.93 25.18 22.47
CA THR A 129 6.11 24.32 23.65
C THR A 129 5.06 23.21 23.71
N CYS A 130 3.79 23.54 23.46
CA CYS A 130 2.71 22.59 23.39
C CYS A 130 2.95 21.53 22.29
N LEU A 131 3.31 21.97 21.07
CA LEU A 131 3.60 21.07 19.95
C LEU A 131 4.78 20.13 20.25
N ASN A 132 5.85 20.64 20.89
CA ASN A 132 6.96 19.80 21.30
C ASN A 132 6.54 18.74 22.33
N THR A 133 5.67 19.09 23.28
CA THR A 133 5.08 18.13 24.22
C THR A 133 4.22 17.11 23.49
N LEU A 134 3.42 17.54 22.53
CA LEU A 134 2.62 16.64 21.68
C LEU A 134 3.51 15.65 20.92
N PHE A 135 4.61 16.11 20.32
CA PHE A 135 5.53 15.22 19.59
C PHE A 135 6.16 14.17 20.51
N GLN A 136 6.55 14.56 21.72
CA GLN A 136 7.07 13.63 22.73
C GLN A 136 6.01 12.58 23.13
N ASN A 137 4.77 13.00 23.34
CA ASN A 137 3.67 12.09 23.68
C ASN A 137 3.35 11.13 22.54
N ILE A 138 3.27 11.62 21.30
CA ILE A 138 3.03 10.79 20.12
C ILE A 138 4.17 9.77 19.93
N SER A 139 5.41 10.22 20.02
CA SER A 139 6.57 9.30 19.94
C SER A 139 6.57 8.24 21.04
N ARG A 140 6.17 8.61 22.26
CA ARG A 140 6.15 7.73 23.42
C ARG A 140 5.01 6.69 23.37
N PHE A 141 3.79 7.13 23.05
CA PHE A 141 2.59 6.30 23.18
C PHE A 141 2.21 5.62 21.85
N LEU A 142 2.41 6.27 20.72
CA LEU A 142 2.07 5.72 19.40
C LEU A 142 3.30 5.26 18.61
N LYS A 143 4.52 5.51 19.12
CA LYS A 143 5.78 5.17 18.42
C LYS A 143 5.76 5.62 16.95
N CYS A 144 5.20 6.79 16.68
CA CYS A 144 5.04 7.37 15.35
C CYS A 144 5.89 8.64 15.22
N GLU A 145 6.36 8.89 14.02
CA GLU A 145 6.83 10.23 13.65
C GLU A 145 5.65 11.10 13.24
N ILE A 146 5.79 12.41 13.42
CA ILE A 146 4.75 13.38 13.08
C ILE A 146 5.34 14.54 12.28
N SER A 147 4.70 14.88 11.17
CA SER A 147 4.90 16.13 10.45
C SER A 147 3.86 17.14 10.92
N CYS A 148 4.31 18.37 11.18
CA CYS A 148 3.46 19.45 11.66
C CYS A 148 3.75 20.73 10.85
N CYS A 149 2.74 21.19 10.12
CA CYS A 149 2.81 22.39 9.30
C CYS A 149 1.83 23.43 9.85
N VAL A 150 2.34 24.57 10.31
CA VAL A 150 1.58 25.66 10.92
C VAL A 150 1.41 26.78 9.89
N SER A 151 0.16 27.18 9.61
CA SER A 151 -0.15 28.31 8.75
C SER A 151 0.11 29.64 9.45
N LYS A 152 0.06 30.71 8.68
CA LYS A 152 -0.16 32.06 9.21
C LYS A 152 -1.63 32.23 9.56
N GLU A 153 -1.93 33.36 10.22
CA GLU A 153 -3.32 33.82 10.39
C GLU A 153 -3.94 34.13 9.04
N ILE A 154 -5.12 33.58 8.78
CA ILE A 154 -5.83 33.77 7.53
C ILE A 154 -7.35 33.90 7.77
N PRO A 155 -8.03 34.71 6.97
CA PRO A 155 -9.48 34.81 7.01
C PRO A 155 -10.16 33.46 6.66
N MET A 156 -11.33 33.21 7.25
CA MET A 156 -12.09 31.98 7.01
C MET A 156 -12.29 31.68 5.52
N LEU A 157 -12.54 32.68 4.70
CA LEU A 157 -12.70 32.53 3.24
C LEU A 157 -11.46 31.95 2.52
N GLN A 158 -10.26 32.11 3.09
CA GLN A 158 -8.99 31.66 2.48
C GLN A 158 -8.50 30.33 3.08
N LEU A 159 -9.24 29.75 4.03
CA LEU A 159 -8.79 28.53 4.74
C LEU A 159 -8.62 27.32 3.80
N SER A 160 -9.51 27.14 2.82
CA SER A 160 -9.40 26.03 1.87
C SER A 160 -8.13 26.08 1.02
N ASP A 161 -7.63 27.27 0.67
CA ASP A 161 -6.41 27.43 -0.11
C ASP A 161 -5.17 27.13 0.75
N SER A 162 -5.26 27.43 2.05
CA SER A 162 -4.16 27.12 2.99
C SER A 162 -3.82 25.65 3.10
N LEU A 163 -4.83 24.77 3.00
CA LEU A 163 -4.61 23.32 3.07
C LEU A 163 -3.68 22.85 1.94
N THR A 164 -3.84 23.39 0.72
CA THR A 164 -2.98 23.09 -0.41
C THR A 164 -1.54 23.53 -0.13
N SER A 165 -1.36 24.75 0.41
CA SER A 165 -0.05 25.28 0.76
C SER A 165 0.62 24.49 1.89
N LEU A 166 -0.13 24.08 2.91
CA LEU A 166 0.36 23.26 4.02
C LEU A 166 0.77 21.86 3.56
N ARG A 167 -0.02 21.25 2.66
CA ARG A 167 0.35 19.96 2.05
C ARG A 167 1.59 20.06 1.20
N GLN A 168 1.73 21.13 0.39
CA GLN A 168 2.93 21.37 -0.40
C GLN A 168 4.15 21.55 0.51
N MET A 169 4.05 22.36 1.56
CA MET A 169 5.14 22.56 2.52
C MET A 169 5.56 21.25 3.19
N ARG A 170 4.60 20.38 3.54
CA ARG A 170 4.89 19.04 4.07
C ARG A 170 5.60 18.18 3.03
N GLU A 171 5.11 18.12 1.79
CA GLU A 171 5.67 17.32 0.70
C GLU A 171 7.10 17.75 0.33
N ASP A 172 7.41 19.01 0.48
CA ASP A 172 8.76 19.56 0.27
C ASP A 172 9.72 19.29 1.45
N ASN A 173 9.21 18.91 2.62
CA ASN A 173 9.98 18.79 3.86
C ASN A 173 9.78 17.45 4.58
N LEU A 174 9.76 16.35 3.85
CA LEU A 174 9.50 15.01 4.43
C LEU A 174 10.59 14.51 5.39
N SER A 175 11.77 15.14 5.42
CA SER A 175 12.83 14.82 6.38
C SER A 175 12.70 15.56 7.72
N GLN A 176 11.75 16.49 7.83
CA GLN A 176 11.55 17.31 9.03
C GLN A 176 10.32 16.81 9.78
N THR A 177 10.51 15.74 10.57
CA THR A 177 9.51 15.22 11.49
C THR A 177 9.75 15.72 12.91
N ASN A 178 8.74 15.66 13.77
CA ASN A 178 8.78 16.05 15.18
C ASN A 178 9.28 17.49 15.43
N THR A 179 9.06 18.37 14.44
CA THR A 179 9.42 19.78 14.50
C THR A 179 8.33 20.59 13.78
N PRO A 180 7.83 21.69 14.36
CA PRO A 180 6.84 22.52 13.69
C PRO A 180 7.49 23.30 12.53
N LEU A 181 6.87 23.24 11.35
CA LEU A 181 7.23 24.05 10.20
C LEU A 181 6.26 25.21 10.09
N LEU A 182 6.77 26.44 10.08
CA LEU A 182 5.98 27.65 9.99
C LEU A 182 5.89 28.13 8.54
N LEU A 183 4.69 28.32 8.02
CA LEU A 183 4.46 28.76 6.65
C LEU A 183 5.08 30.16 6.37
N ASN A 184 5.15 31.04 7.37
CA ASN A 184 5.78 32.35 7.24
C ASN A 184 7.27 32.26 6.87
N ASN A 185 7.95 31.19 7.29
CA ASN A 185 9.39 31.00 7.07
C ASN A 185 9.64 30.00 5.91
N TYR A 186 8.58 29.51 5.28
CA TYR A 186 8.69 28.53 4.23
C TYR A 186 8.99 29.17 2.89
N VAL A 187 10.08 28.72 2.29
CA VAL A 187 10.45 29.03 0.90
C VAL A 187 10.59 27.70 0.17
N PRO A 188 9.80 27.45 -0.90
CA PRO A 188 9.94 26.25 -1.72
C PRO A 188 11.38 26.10 -2.22
N GLN A 189 12.03 25.02 -1.83
CA GLN A 189 13.39 24.72 -2.29
C GLN A 189 13.32 23.73 -3.45
N LYS A 190 13.82 24.14 -4.62
CA LYS A 190 14.02 23.21 -5.74
C LYS A 190 15.32 22.43 -5.48
N VAL A 191 15.19 21.27 -4.86
CA VAL A 191 16.31 20.35 -4.69
C VAL A 191 16.44 19.51 -5.97
N ARG A 192 17.62 19.55 -6.59
CA ARG A 192 17.90 18.73 -7.77
C ARG A 192 18.11 17.28 -7.33
N TYR A 193 17.36 16.36 -7.92
CA TYR A 193 17.59 14.94 -7.73
C TYR A 193 18.94 14.51 -8.32
N VAL A 194 19.72 13.78 -7.54
CA VAL A 194 20.96 13.13 -7.97
C VAL A 194 20.82 11.65 -7.63
N PRO A 195 20.73 10.75 -8.61
CA PRO A 195 20.50 9.34 -8.35
C PRO A 195 21.62 8.69 -7.51
N PRO A 196 21.32 7.62 -6.76
CA PRO A 196 22.36 6.77 -6.19
C PRO A 196 23.13 6.05 -7.33
N SER A 197 24.24 5.40 -7.00
CA SER A 197 25.01 4.64 -7.99
C SER A 197 24.24 3.37 -8.41
N LEU A 198 23.39 3.49 -9.43
CA LEU A 198 22.49 2.44 -9.91
C LEU A 198 23.26 1.20 -10.41
N ASP A 199 24.44 1.39 -11.05
CA ASP A 199 25.30 0.30 -11.49
C ASP A 199 25.79 -0.60 -10.33
N ILE A 200 26.02 0.03 -9.16
CA ILE A 200 26.42 -0.70 -7.95
C ILE A 200 25.25 -1.54 -7.45
N ILE A 201 24.04 -0.97 -7.47
CA ILE A 201 22.80 -1.69 -7.08
C ILE A 201 22.58 -2.86 -8.02
N GLN A 202 22.71 -2.65 -9.33
CA GLN A 202 22.61 -3.72 -10.33
C GLN A 202 23.61 -4.84 -10.06
N THR A 203 24.88 -4.49 -9.77
CA THR A 203 25.93 -5.47 -9.44
C THR A 203 25.55 -6.31 -8.21
N PHE A 204 25.02 -5.68 -7.14
CA PHE A 204 24.58 -6.41 -5.95
C PHE A 204 23.40 -7.35 -6.24
N LEU A 205 22.46 -6.96 -7.10
CA LEU A 205 21.36 -7.84 -7.53
C LEU A 205 21.89 -9.05 -8.32
N GLU A 206 22.84 -8.85 -9.24
CA GLU A 206 23.47 -9.93 -10.00
C GLU A 206 24.27 -10.89 -9.10
N GLN A 207 24.87 -10.36 -8.02
CA GLN A 207 25.52 -11.15 -6.97
C GLN A 207 24.56 -11.79 -5.96
N LYS A 208 23.24 -11.57 -6.11
CA LYS A 208 22.19 -12.02 -5.17
C LYS A 208 22.40 -11.53 -3.74
N ASN A 209 23.00 -10.36 -3.57
CA ASN A 209 23.33 -9.76 -2.27
C ASN A 209 22.36 -8.65 -1.89
N ALA A 210 21.21 -9.05 -1.32
CA ALA A 210 20.17 -8.11 -0.86
C ALA A 210 20.71 -7.14 0.20
N GLU A 211 21.50 -7.65 1.15
CA GLU A 211 21.99 -6.84 2.27
C GLU A 211 22.86 -5.67 1.80
N ALA A 212 23.79 -5.93 0.87
CA ALA A 212 24.65 -4.88 0.32
C ALA A 212 23.86 -3.84 -0.48
N ALA A 213 22.87 -4.27 -1.28
CA ALA A 213 22.01 -3.37 -2.03
C ALA A 213 21.18 -2.47 -1.10
N LEU A 214 20.54 -3.05 -0.09
CA LEU A 214 19.74 -2.33 0.90
C LEU A 214 20.58 -1.38 1.76
N LYS A 215 21.77 -1.82 2.19
CA LYS A 215 22.71 -0.97 2.94
C LYS A 215 23.14 0.26 2.13
N ASN A 216 23.38 0.09 0.82
CA ASN A 216 23.71 1.21 -0.07
C ASN A 216 22.57 2.22 -0.18
N LEU A 217 21.34 1.74 -0.44
CA LEU A 217 20.15 2.57 -0.54
C LEU A 217 19.80 3.28 0.78
N LYS A 218 19.91 2.57 1.89
CA LYS A 218 19.73 3.16 3.23
C LYS A 218 20.76 4.25 3.51
N GLY A 219 22.01 4.02 3.14
CA GLY A 219 23.08 5.03 3.23
C GLY A 219 22.74 6.29 2.42
N TYR A 220 22.21 6.13 1.22
CA TYR A 220 21.76 7.22 0.37
C TYR A 220 20.57 8.00 1.00
N LEU A 221 19.54 7.32 1.47
CA LEU A 221 18.40 7.94 2.16
C LEU A 221 18.85 8.71 3.41
N ASN A 222 19.77 8.14 4.22
CA ASN A 222 20.32 8.81 5.39
C ASN A 222 21.06 10.08 5.04
N GLN A 223 21.85 10.10 3.94
CA GLN A 223 22.52 11.31 3.47
C GLN A 223 21.51 12.41 3.10
N LEU A 224 20.44 12.05 2.40
CA LEU A 224 19.37 13.00 2.05
C LEU A 224 18.66 13.53 3.31
N THR A 225 18.43 12.68 4.31
CA THR A 225 17.80 13.07 5.58
C THR A 225 18.67 14.08 6.33
N VAL A 226 19.98 13.80 6.48
CA VAL A 226 20.93 14.72 7.15
C VAL A 226 21.00 16.06 6.45
N LYS A 227 20.96 16.07 5.11
CA LYS A 227 20.97 17.29 4.30
C LYS A 227 19.60 17.99 4.26
N LYS A 228 18.57 17.43 4.87
CA LYS A 228 17.17 17.90 4.80
C LYS A 228 16.67 18.05 3.35
N GLN A 229 17.04 17.10 2.49
CA GLN A 229 16.76 17.14 1.06
C GLN A 229 15.65 16.13 0.64
N ILE A 230 15.05 15.40 1.59
CA ILE A 230 13.96 14.48 1.26
C ILE A 230 12.69 15.29 1.03
N ASN A 231 12.17 15.19 -0.19
CA ASN A 231 10.87 15.66 -0.59
C ASN A 231 10.17 14.58 -1.45
N LYS A 232 8.90 14.79 -1.75
CA LYS A 232 8.09 13.84 -2.52
C LYS A 232 8.64 13.56 -3.92
N GLU A 233 9.15 14.59 -4.61
CA GLU A 233 9.71 14.48 -5.96
C GLU A 233 10.97 13.62 -5.96
N ILE A 234 11.87 13.82 -5.00
CA ILE A 234 13.10 13.03 -4.85
C ILE A 234 12.77 11.57 -4.56
N LEU A 235 11.82 11.31 -3.64
CA LEU A 235 11.41 9.94 -3.35
C LEU A 235 10.77 9.27 -4.57
N LEU A 236 9.96 10.00 -5.34
CA LEU A 236 9.37 9.47 -6.57
C LEU A 236 10.45 9.08 -7.59
N HIS A 237 11.43 9.96 -7.84
CA HIS A 237 12.51 9.67 -8.77
C HIS A 237 13.38 8.49 -8.30
N LEU A 238 13.73 8.45 -7.01
CA LEU A 238 14.46 7.33 -6.42
C LEU A 238 13.73 6.00 -6.62
N ARG A 239 12.41 5.99 -6.37
CA ARG A 239 11.59 4.81 -6.57
C ARG A 239 11.65 4.34 -8.03
N LEU A 240 11.41 5.24 -8.98
CA LEU A 240 11.40 4.91 -10.41
C LEU A 240 12.76 4.37 -10.88
N ASP A 241 13.86 4.97 -10.43
CA ASP A 241 15.21 4.52 -10.80
C ASP A 241 15.49 3.11 -10.27
N VAL A 242 15.16 2.84 -9.00
CA VAL A 242 15.40 1.52 -8.40
C VAL A 242 14.45 0.47 -8.97
N GLU A 243 13.18 0.81 -9.21
CA GLU A 243 12.22 -0.06 -9.90
C GLU A 243 12.76 -0.46 -11.28
N GLN A 244 13.28 0.48 -12.05
CA GLN A 244 13.85 0.21 -13.36
C GLN A 244 15.01 -0.80 -13.30
N VAL A 245 15.91 -0.65 -12.35
CA VAL A 245 17.05 -1.58 -12.17
C VAL A 245 16.54 -2.97 -11.76
N VAL A 246 15.65 -3.06 -10.78
CA VAL A 246 15.10 -4.33 -10.31
C VAL A 246 14.28 -5.03 -11.39
N PHE A 247 13.44 -4.31 -12.13
CA PHE A 247 12.63 -4.88 -13.21
C PHE A 247 13.47 -5.33 -14.39
N SER A 248 14.55 -4.61 -14.71
CA SER A 248 15.52 -5.04 -15.72
C SER A 248 16.25 -6.33 -15.30
N PHE A 249 16.61 -6.46 -14.02
CA PHE A 249 17.17 -7.68 -13.44
C PHE A 249 16.19 -8.85 -13.55
N LEU A 250 14.92 -8.65 -13.18
CA LEU A 250 13.88 -9.69 -13.27
C LEU A 250 13.66 -10.12 -14.72
N LEU A 251 13.54 -9.18 -15.65
CA LEU A 251 13.34 -9.47 -17.05
C LEU A 251 14.48 -10.31 -17.65
N LYS A 252 15.75 -10.02 -17.31
CA LYS A 252 16.90 -10.82 -17.72
C LYS A 252 16.79 -12.29 -17.23
N ASN A 253 16.11 -12.51 -16.11
CA ASN A 253 15.88 -13.83 -15.53
C ASN A 253 14.52 -14.45 -15.94
N GLY A 254 13.82 -13.87 -16.92
CA GLY A 254 12.54 -14.37 -17.44
C GLY A 254 11.34 -14.15 -16.53
N ILE A 255 11.47 -13.31 -15.49
CA ILE A 255 10.43 -13.02 -14.50
C ILE A 255 9.66 -11.78 -14.92
N GLU A 256 8.34 -11.86 -14.92
CA GLU A 256 7.46 -10.73 -15.24
C GLU A 256 7.16 -9.93 -13.95
N ALA A 257 7.76 -8.73 -13.86
CA ALA A 257 7.67 -7.88 -12.68
C ALA A 257 6.21 -7.51 -12.32
N HIS A 258 5.35 -7.25 -13.32
CA HIS A 258 3.97 -6.86 -13.08
C HIS A 258 3.13 -7.97 -12.42
N THR A 259 3.42 -9.25 -12.70
CA THR A 259 2.76 -10.38 -12.04
C THR A 259 3.31 -10.59 -10.64
N LEU A 260 4.62 -10.45 -10.45
CA LEU A 260 5.23 -10.60 -9.13
C LEU A 260 4.82 -9.51 -8.13
N PHE A 261 4.62 -8.27 -8.60
CA PHE A 261 4.28 -7.10 -7.78
C PHE A 261 2.83 -6.60 -7.96
N GLY A 262 2.00 -7.24 -8.75
CA GLY A 262 0.59 -6.91 -8.93
C GLY A 262 -0.30 -7.35 -7.75
N THR A 263 0.17 -7.19 -6.52
CA THR A 263 -0.55 -7.58 -5.30
C THR A 263 -1.03 -6.36 -4.55
N GLN A 264 -2.13 -6.47 -3.80
CA GLN A 264 -2.65 -5.39 -2.96
C GLN A 264 -1.60 -4.89 -1.94
N GLU A 265 -0.75 -5.77 -1.43
CA GLU A 265 0.37 -5.40 -0.56
C GLU A 265 1.37 -4.49 -1.26
N ALA A 266 1.76 -4.83 -2.50
CA ALA A 266 2.68 -4.02 -3.29
C ALA A 266 2.08 -2.65 -3.61
N GLU A 267 0.81 -2.58 -4.03
CA GLU A 267 0.11 -1.32 -4.29
C GLU A 267 0.10 -0.41 -3.07
N HIS A 268 -0.17 -0.96 -1.89
CA HIS A 268 -0.14 -0.21 -0.63
C HIS A 268 1.26 0.33 -0.31
N LEU A 269 2.30 -0.49 -0.44
CA LEU A 269 3.68 -0.07 -0.19
C LEU A 269 4.16 0.97 -1.22
N ILE A 270 3.81 0.81 -2.50
CA ILE A 270 4.08 1.78 -3.57
C ILE A 270 3.44 3.14 -3.26
N ALA A 271 2.16 3.16 -2.90
CA ALA A 271 1.45 4.39 -2.60
C ALA A 271 2.09 5.16 -1.43
N ARG A 272 2.52 4.45 -0.39
CA ARG A 272 3.14 5.07 0.80
C ARG A 272 4.61 5.42 0.64
N SER A 273 5.33 4.80 -0.30
CA SER A 273 6.78 4.97 -0.47
C SER A 273 7.23 6.42 -0.62
N ILE A 274 6.38 7.29 -1.17
CA ILE A 274 6.66 8.71 -1.39
C ILE A 274 6.21 9.62 -0.25
N GLU A 275 5.67 9.07 0.84
CA GLU A 275 5.19 9.86 1.98
C GLU A 275 6.28 10.13 3.03
N SER A 276 7.29 9.25 3.14
CA SER A 276 8.42 9.43 4.05
C SER A 276 9.64 8.60 3.64
N GLY A 277 10.83 8.98 4.14
CA GLY A 277 12.05 8.18 3.93
C GLY A 277 11.96 6.77 4.51
N ALA A 278 11.30 6.61 5.66
CA ALA A 278 11.10 5.30 6.30
C ALA A 278 10.19 4.39 5.45
N TYR A 279 9.11 4.92 4.90
CA TYR A 279 8.23 4.16 4.00
C TYR A 279 8.92 3.82 2.68
N MET A 280 9.78 4.70 2.17
CA MET A 280 10.63 4.39 1.02
C MET A 280 11.57 3.23 1.34
N GLU A 281 12.26 3.25 2.48
CA GLU A 281 13.13 2.16 2.91
C GLU A 281 12.37 0.82 3.02
N GLN A 282 11.17 0.85 3.58
CA GLN A 282 10.31 -0.32 3.68
C GLN A 282 9.93 -0.88 2.29
N TYR A 283 9.52 0.00 1.38
CA TYR A 283 9.20 -0.40 0.01
C TYR A 283 10.40 -0.99 -0.73
N LEU A 284 11.57 -0.33 -0.66
CA LEU A 284 12.79 -0.82 -1.31
C LEU A 284 13.25 -2.16 -0.74
N THR A 285 13.07 -2.36 0.57
CA THR A 285 13.33 -3.66 1.22
C THR A 285 12.43 -4.75 0.66
N TYR A 286 11.12 -4.49 0.60
CA TYR A 286 10.15 -5.40 0.00
C TYR A 286 10.50 -5.73 -1.46
N LEU A 287 10.75 -4.71 -2.28
CA LEU A 287 11.02 -4.83 -3.70
C LEU A 287 12.26 -5.72 -3.97
N ILE A 288 13.37 -5.42 -3.31
CA ILE A 288 14.65 -6.12 -3.53
C ILE A 288 14.61 -7.54 -2.96
N THR A 289 14.09 -7.70 -1.74
CA THR A 289 14.02 -9.02 -1.10
C THR A 289 13.13 -9.95 -1.90
N LYS A 290 11.92 -9.51 -2.25
CA LYS A 290 10.98 -10.31 -3.04
C LYS A 290 11.54 -10.68 -4.42
N ALA A 291 12.22 -9.74 -5.10
CA ALA A 291 12.83 -10.00 -6.40
C ALA A 291 13.94 -11.06 -6.31
N LEU A 292 14.81 -10.99 -5.30
CA LEU A 292 15.92 -11.92 -5.13
C LEU A 292 15.47 -13.29 -4.61
N ASP A 293 14.52 -13.33 -3.68
CA ASP A 293 13.97 -14.59 -3.16
C ASP A 293 13.24 -15.36 -4.26
N TYR A 294 12.48 -14.65 -5.10
CA TYR A 294 11.80 -15.28 -6.23
C TYR A 294 12.82 -15.73 -7.31
N ASN A 295 13.85 -14.92 -7.58
CA ASN A 295 14.94 -15.33 -8.47
C ASN A 295 15.69 -16.58 -7.94
N ARG A 296 15.88 -16.69 -6.63
CA ARG A 296 16.45 -17.90 -6.00
C ARG A 296 15.54 -19.10 -6.18
N PHE A 297 14.24 -18.94 -5.89
CA PHE A 297 13.23 -19.99 -6.07
C PHE A 297 13.22 -20.57 -7.48
N ILE A 298 13.34 -19.72 -8.51
CA ILE A 298 13.38 -20.16 -9.92
C ILE A 298 14.67 -20.93 -10.25
N HIS A 299 15.79 -20.49 -9.67
CA HIS A 299 17.11 -21.10 -9.96
C HIS A 299 17.42 -22.35 -9.12
N GLU A 300 16.66 -22.60 -8.06
CA GLU A 300 16.56 -23.92 -7.43
C GLU A 300 15.72 -24.81 -8.34
N GLU A 301 16.34 -25.26 -9.43
CA GLU A 301 15.74 -25.84 -10.65
C GLU A 301 14.67 -26.93 -10.41
N HIS A 302 14.63 -27.55 -9.25
CA HIS A 302 13.65 -28.59 -8.92
C HIS A 302 12.31 -28.02 -8.44
N SER A 303 12.27 -26.88 -7.74
CA SER A 303 11.08 -26.44 -7.04
C SER A 303 9.97 -25.88 -7.96
N VAL A 304 10.31 -25.12 -8.99
CA VAL A 304 9.30 -24.54 -9.91
C VAL A 304 8.67 -25.59 -10.79
N ILE A 305 9.47 -26.48 -11.36
CA ILE A 305 8.96 -27.53 -12.24
C ILE A 305 8.21 -28.58 -11.43
N ASP A 306 8.69 -28.93 -10.24
CA ASP A 306 7.97 -29.86 -9.35
C ASP A 306 6.60 -29.28 -8.96
N PHE A 307 6.53 -27.98 -8.69
CA PHE A 307 5.26 -27.31 -8.42
C PHE A 307 4.29 -27.33 -9.63
N ILE A 308 4.81 -27.06 -10.84
CA ILE A 308 4.03 -27.14 -12.08
C ILE A 308 3.56 -28.58 -12.30
N LEU A 309 4.41 -29.58 -12.07
CA LEU A 309 4.08 -30.99 -12.20
C LEU A 309 2.99 -31.41 -11.21
N GLU A 310 3.12 -30.97 -9.96
CA GLU A 310 2.11 -31.23 -8.93
C GLU A 310 0.75 -30.63 -9.31
N TYR A 311 0.74 -29.37 -9.77
CA TYR A 311 -0.47 -28.72 -10.26
C TYR A 311 -1.10 -29.49 -11.45
N ILE A 312 -0.29 -29.88 -12.45
CA ILE A 312 -0.75 -30.68 -13.57
C ILE A 312 -1.36 -32.02 -13.08
N HIS A 313 -0.73 -32.68 -12.13
CA HIS A 313 -1.20 -33.96 -11.59
C HIS A 313 -2.52 -33.83 -10.81
N GLN A 314 -2.79 -32.70 -10.19
CA GLN A 314 -4.04 -32.44 -9.48
C GLN A 314 -5.17 -32.00 -10.42
N HIS A 315 -4.84 -31.28 -11.50
CA HIS A 315 -5.81 -30.64 -12.40
C HIS A 315 -5.82 -31.22 -13.82
N TYR A 316 -5.15 -32.34 -14.07
CA TYR A 316 -4.96 -32.91 -15.43
C TYR A 316 -6.23 -33.09 -16.25
N ALA A 317 -7.40 -33.28 -15.63
CA ALA A 317 -8.67 -33.42 -16.30
C ALA A 317 -9.30 -32.10 -16.75
N GLU A 318 -8.78 -30.97 -16.26
CA GLU A 318 -9.24 -29.64 -16.57
C GLU A 318 -8.52 -29.06 -17.78
N ASP A 319 -9.00 -27.93 -18.31
CA ASP A 319 -8.40 -27.27 -19.46
C ASP A 319 -7.24 -26.37 -18.97
N ILE A 320 -6.05 -26.96 -18.90
CA ILE A 320 -4.83 -26.26 -18.45
C ILE A 320 -4.16 -25.61 -19.65
N THR A 321 -4.04 -24.30 -19.64
CA THR A 321 -3.30 -23.56 -20.66
C THR A 321 -1.86 -23.23 -20.19
N ARG A 322 -0.99 -22.90 -21.14
CA ARG A 322 0.36 -22.45 -20.85
C ARG A 322 0.36 -21.13 -20.05
N THR A 323 -0.62 -20.27 -20.31
CA THR A 323 -0.80 -19.00 -19.59
C THR A 323 -1.15 -19.25 -18.13
N ASP A 324 -2.11 -20.15 -17.84
CA ASP A 324 -2.48 -20.47 -16.46
C ASP A 324 -1.28 -20.94 -15.63
N LEU A 325 -0.44 -21.81 -16.22
CA LEU A 325 0.77 -22.28 -15.55
C LEU A 325 1.83 -21.20 -15.38
N SER A 326 1.95 -20.28 -16.34
CA SER A 326 2.91 -19.19 -16.26
C SER A 326 2.52 -18.15 -15.20
N ASP A 327 1.24 -17.85 -15.11
CA ASP A 327 0.68 -16.93 -14.10
C ASP A 327 0.85 -17.49 -12.69
N LEU A 328 0.67 -18.82 -12.54
CA LEU A 328 0.85 -19.50 -11.26
C LEU A 328 2.27 -19.38 -10.70
N VAL A 329 3.28 -19.35 -11.57
CA VAL A 329 4.69 -19.27 -11.20
C VAL A 329 5.33 -17.92 -11.58
N TYR A 330 4.55 -16.90 -11.91
CA TYR A 330 4.99 -15.55 -12.25
C TYR A 330 6.13 -15.48 -13.29
N LEU A 331 6.17 -16.45 -14.22
CA LEU A 331 7.17 -16.54 -15.26
C LEU A 331 6.61 -16.13 -16.61
N ASN A 332 7.50 -15.60 -17.45
CA ASN A 332 7.15 -15.45 -18.87
C ASN A 332 6.78 -16.82 -19.48
N PRO A 333 5.65 -16.94 -20.22
CA PRO A 333 5.19 -18.21 -20.79
C PRO A 333 6.22 -18.94 -21.65
N ASP A 334 7.01 -18.21 -22.44
CA ASP A 334 8.05 -18.80 -23.29
C ASP A 334 9.26 -19.29 -22.48
N TYR A 335 9.63 -18.54 -21.45
CA TYR A 335 10.70 -18.94 -20.56
C TYR A 335 10.31 -20.19 -19.77
N MET A 336 9.13 -20.21 -19.17
CA MET A 336 8.58 -21.34 -18.43
C MET A 336 8.49 -22.60 -19.30
N ALA A 337 8.00 -22.49 -20.55
CA ALA A 337 7.90 -23.61 -21.46
C ALA A 337 9.27 -24.19 -21.84
N ARG A 338 10.30 -23.35 -22.01
CA ARG A 338 11.68 -23.81 -22.26
C ARG A 338 12.27 -24.52 -21.03
N LEU A 339 12.05 -23.96 -19.84
CA LEU A 339 12.49 -24.54 -18.57
C LEU A 339 11.84 -25.91 -18.35
N PHE A 340 10.52 -26.00 -18.52
CA PHE A 340 9.76 -27.24 -18.41
C PHE A 340 10.27 -28.32 -19.38
N LYS A 341 10.50 -27.95 -20.65
CA LYS A 341 11.02 -28.89 -21.65
C LYS A 341 12.45 -29.33 -21.35
N LYS A 342 13.30 -28.41 -20.84
CA LYS A 342 14.67 -28.72 -20.43
C LYS A 342 14.72 -29.79 -19.33
N GLN A 343 13.80 -29.71 -18.35
CA GLN A 343 13.80 -30.62 -17.21
C GLN A 343 13.02 -31.90 -17.44
N THR A 344 11.85 -31.84 -18.08
CA THR A 344 10.98 -33.01 -18.30
C THR A 344 11.27 -33.75 -19.61
N GLY A 345 12.04 -33.13 -20.51
CA GLY A 345 12.28 -33.63 -21.87
C GLY A 345 11.09 -33.47 -22.82
N LYS A 346 9.92 -33.00 -22.35
CA LYS A 346 8.67 -32.93 -23.10
C LYS A 346 8.10 -31.51 -23.07
N SER A 347 7.33 -31.17 -24.11
CA SER A 347 6.50 -29.95 -24.02
C SER A 347 5.38 -30.17 -22.99
N ILE A 348 4.88 -29.07 -22.40
CA ILE A 348 3.77 -29.10 -21.43
C ILE A 348 2.56 -29.85 -21.99
N VAL A 349 2.16 -29.55 -23.22
CA VAL A 349 1.02 -30.21 -23.89
C VAL A 349 1.25 -31.71 -24.02
N ASN A 350 2.44 -32.15 -24.45
CA ASN A 350 2.77 -33.55 -24.59
C ASN A 350 2.82 -34.24 -23.23
N TYR A 351 3.32 -33.56 -22.20
CA TYR A 351 3.35 -34.10 -20.84
C TYR A 351 1.94 -34.33 -20.28
N ILE A 352 1.06 -33.33 -20.37
CA ILE A 352 -0.34 -33.45 -19.95
C ILE A 352 -1.05 -34.59 -20.73
N THR A 353 -0.81 -34.64 -22.04
CA THR A 353 -1.39 -35.71 -22.90
C THR A 353 -0.94 -37.08 -22.43
N ASP A 354 0.33 -37.33 -22.25
CA ASP A 354 0.88 -38.59 -21.80
C ASP A 354 0.35 -38.96 -20.40
N TYR A 355 0.25 -38.00 -19.50
CA TYR A 355 -0.31 -38.23 -18.17
C TYR A 355 -1.79 -38.59 -18.20
N ARG A 356 -2.60 -37.91 -19.02
CA ARG A 356 -4.02 -38.27 -19.25
C ARG A 356 -4.18 -39.70 -19.81
N ILE A 357 -3.35 -40.09 -20.78
CA ILE A 357 -3.37 -41.44 -21.33
C ILE A 357 -2.95 -42.47 -20.29
N GLN A 358 -1.97 -42.15 -19.44
CA GLN A 358 -1.59 -43.01 -18.33
C GLN A 358 -2.76 -43.22 -17.35
N LYS A 359 -3.44 -42.15 -16.96
CA LYS A 359 -4.64 -42.22 -16.11
C LYS A 359 -5.80 -42.93 -16.78
N ALA A 360 -5.95 -42.78 -18.10
CA ALA A 360 -6.93 -43.54 -18.85
C ALA A 360 -6.64 -45.05 -18.81
N LYS A 361 -5.39 -45.51 -18.94
CA LYS A 361 -5.01 -46.93 -18.79
C LYS A 361 -5.39 -47.48 -17.41
N GLU A 362 -5.15 -46.67 -16.33
CA GLU A 362 -5.52 -47.05 -14.97
C GLU A 362 -7.04 -47.26 -14.84
N LEU A 363 -7.85 -46.34 -15.40
CA LEU A 363 -9.33 -46.46 -15.38
C LEU A 363 -9.87 -47.57 -16.27
N LEU A 364 -9.18 -47.93 -17.36
CA LEU A 364 -9.57 -49.00 -18.26
C LEU A 364 -9.44 -50.42 -17.63
N ASN A 365 -8.67 -50.55 -16.53
CA ASN A 365 -8.60 -51.80 -15.75
C ASN A 365 -9.93 -52.15 -15.06
N SER A 366 -10.83 -51.15 -14.91
CA SER A 366 -12.16 -51.39 -14.34
C SER A 366 -13.15 -51.68 -15.46
N PRO A 367 -13.70 -52.91 -15.57
CA PRO A 367 -14.61 -53.30 -16.64
C PRO A 367 -15.93 -52.52 -16.61
N ASP A 368 -16.37 -52.10 -15.44
CA ASP A 368 -17.67 -51.46 -15.23
C ASP A 368 -17.74 -49.99 -15.67
N ILE A 369 -16.60 -49.35 -15.96
CA ILE A 369 -16.58 -47.95 -16.37
C ILE A 369 -16.72 -47.84 -17.89
N PRO A 370 -17.79 -47.23 -18.44
CA PRO A 370 -17.92 -47.01 -19.88
C PRO A 370 -16.72 -46.20 -20.43
N ILE A 371 -16.25 -46.55 -21.63
CA ILE A 371 -15.06 -45.92 -22.21
C ILE A 371 -15.28 -44.43 -22.46
N GLY A 372 -16.50 -44.01 -22.82
CA GLY A 372 -16.86 -42.59 -22.91
C GLY A 372 -16.71 -41.87 -21.58
N THR A 373 -17.06 -42.54 -20.47
CA THR A 373 -16.85 -41.99 -19.11
C THR A 373 -15.38 -41.91 -18.77
N VAL A 374 -14.55 -42.89 -19.20
CA VAL A 374 -13.09 -42.81 -19.04
C VAL A 374 -12.54 -41.58 -19.76
N ALA A 375 -12.95 -41.34 -21.03
CA ALA A 375 -12.54 -40.20 -21.80
C ALA A 375 -12.84 -38.86 -21.05
N SER A 376 -14.08 -38.72 -20.57
CA SER A 376 -14.52 -37.54 -19.84
C SER A 376 -13.74 -37.34 -18.52
N LYS A 377 -13.50 -38.41 -17.75
CA LYS A 377 -12.77 -38.37 -16.48
C LYS A 377 -11.31 -37.96 -16.65
N VAL A 378 -10.70 -38.18 -17.81
CA VAL A 378 -9.32 -37.77 -18.10
C VAL A 378 -9.25 -36.51 -18.94
N GLY A 379 -10.34 -35.73 -19.02
CA GLY A 379 -10.37 -34.39 -19.61
C GLY A 379 -10.56 -34.34 -21.12
N TYR A 380 -11.14 -35.37 -21.73
CA TYR A 380 -11.51 -35.38 -23.16
C TYR A 380 -13.04 -35.37 -23.36
N GLY A 381 -13.58 -34.23 -23.75
CA GLY A 381 -15.03 -34.12 -24.07
C GLY A 381 -15.43 -34.79 -25.37
N ASN A 382 -14.48 -35.08 -26.29
CA ASN A 382 -14.76 -35.77 -27.56
C ASN A 382 -14.15 -37.18 -27.56
N TYR A 383 -15.02 -38.16 -27.56
CA TYR A 383 -14.63 -39.57 -27.55
C TYR A 383 -13.83 -40.01 -28.81
N SER A 384 -14.20 -39.53 -29.99
CA SER A 384 -13.53 -39.91 -31.24
C SER A 384 -12.08 -39.38 -31.27
N TYR A 385 -11.86 -38.16 -30.78
CA TYR A 385 -10.54 -37.58 -30.62
C TYR A 385 -9.70 -38.36 -29.58
N PHE A 386 -10.30 -38.65 -28.42
CA PHE A 386 -9.64 -39.45 -27.37
C PHE A 386 -9.23 -40.84 -27.90
N SER A 387 -10.15 -41.56 -28.61
CA SER A 387 -9.88 -42.89 -29.09
C SER A 387 -8.73 -42.91 -30.13
N LYS A 388 -8.69 -41.91 -31.02
CA LYS A 388 -7.60 -41.75 -31.98
C LYS A 388 -6.27 -41.46 -31.26
N LEU A 389 -6.26 -40.51 -30.38
CA LEU A 389 -5.07 -40.13 -29.62
C LEU A 389 -4.53 -41.28 -28.76
N PHE A 390 -5.40 -42.00 -28.09
CA PHE A 390 -5.05 -43.18 -27.31
C PHE A 390 -4.40 -44.27 -28.19
N LYS A 391 -4.96 -44.50 -29.39
CA LYS A 391 -4.40 -45.46 -30.35
C LYS A 391 -3.04 -44.99 -30.87
N ASP A 392 -2.89 -43.72 -31.19
CA ASP A 392 -1.62 -43.15 -31.70
C ASP A 392 -0.49 -43.31 -30.66
N ILE A 393 -0.81 -43.20 -29.37
CA ILE A 393 0.19 -43.30 -28.28
C ILE A 393 0.44 -44.75 -27.84
N THR A 394 -0.61 -45.57 -27.83
CA THR A 394 -0.54 -46.94 -27.25
C THR A 394 -0.50 -48.07 -28.29
N GLY A 395 -0.78 -47.74 -29.53
CA GLY A 395 -0.91 -48.73 -30.64
C GLY A 395 -2.27 -49.45 -30.70
N LEU A 396 -3.13 -49.31 -29.67
CA LEU A 396 -4.42 -49.97 -29.54
C LEU A 396 -5.53 -48.94 -29.25
N THR A 397 -6.73 -49.19 -29.76
CA THR A 397 -7.89 -48.41 -29.32
C THR A 397 -8.19 -48.68 -27.84
N PRO A 398 -8.88 -47.79 -27.11
CA PRO A 398 -9.27 -48.05 -25.72
C PRO A 398 -10.03 -49.33 -25.51
N ASN A 399 -10.88 -49.72 -26.47
CA ASN A 399 -11.60 -51.01 -26.45
C ASN A 399 -10.68 -52.24 -26.60
N GLU A 400 -9.77 -52.20 -27.56
CA GLU A 400 -8.78 -53.26 -27.77
C GLU A 400 -7.85 -53.40 -26.58
N TYR A 401 -7.39 -52.23 -26.04
CA TYR A 401 -6.55 -52.18 -24.85
C TYR A 401 -7.24 -52.85 -23.64
N ARG A 402 -8.51 -52.48 -23.35
CA ARG A 402 -9.30 -53.09 -22.27
C ARG A 402 -9.45 -54.60 -22.46
N LYS A 403 -9.81 -55.08 -23.69
CA LYS A 403 -9.92 -56.50 -23.95
C LYS A 403 -8.63 -57.26 -23.68
N LYS A 404 -7.48 -56.66 -24.03
CA LYS A 404 -6.16 -57.29 -23.85
C LYS A 404 -5.73 -57.38 -22.37
N ILE A 405 -6.16 -56.49 -21.53
CA ILE A 405 -5.75 -56.51 -20.10
C ILE A 405 -6.71 -57.26 -19.20
N LEU A 406 -7.94 -57.57 -19.69
CA LEU A 406 -8.95 -58.35 -18.97
C LEU A 406 -8.97 -59.85 -19.40
N GLN A 407 -8.18 -60.21 -20.39
CA GLN A 407 -7.85 -61.58 -20.75
C GLN A 407 -6.68 -62.12 -19.96
#